data_2e75e7f8917fb437e4caa827bee02d48
#
_entry.id   2e75e7f8917fb437e4caa827bee02d48
#
_cell.length_a   1.000
_cell.length_b   1.000
_cell.length_c   1.000
_cell.angle_alpha   90.00
_cell.angle_beta   90.00
_cell.angle_gamma   90.00
#
_symmetry.space_group_name_H-M   'P 1'
#
loop_
_entity.id
_entity.type
_entity.pdbx_description
1 polymer ?
#
loop_
_entity_poly.entity_id
_entity_poly.type
_entity_poly.pdbx_seq_one_letter_code
_entity_poly.pdbx_strand_id
1 'polypeptide(L)'
;MITIHVPEYAVKLLLAIAFLSYLIGSIPFGLLLTALTGEGDIRKIGSGNIGATNVLRTGRKDLAAATLALDALKGALAIAIAFVFTPPDFADRATSIAAIAAVAGHCFPLWLGFKGGKGVATGLGAILALSPLTGLAGCVIWLAGAKLTRISSAGALLAFLLMPFILLAQHHFSFSESAKPLAVLMISILIISRHHANISRILSGSEPRIGQ
;
A
#
# COMPACT_ATOMS: atom_id res chain seq x y z
N MET A 1 -31.55 13.95 -14.93
CA MET A 1 -30.30 13.16 -15.10
C MET A 1 -29.18 14.18 -15.32
N ILE A 2 -28.37 14.49 -14.28
CA ILE A 2 -27.27 15.48 -14.40
C ILE A 2 -26.12 14.73 -15.10
N THR A 3 -25.91 15.05 -16.37
CA THR A 3 -24.75 14.54 -17.12
C THR A 3 -23.53 15.29 -16.61
N ILE A 4 -22.73 14.68 -15.76
CA ILE A 4 -21.46 15.28 -15.30
C ILE A 4 -20.51 15.23 -16.51
N HIS A 5 -20.37 16.36 -17.17
CA HIS A 5 -19.41 16.49 -18.26
C HIS A 5 -18.01 16.65 -17.65
N VAL A 6 -17.22 15.57 -17.60
CA VAL A 6 -15.82 15.65 -17.20
C VAL A 6 -15.03 16.21 -18.40
N PRO A 7 -14.36 17.36 -18.27
CA PRO A 7 -13.57 17.92 -19.37
C PRO A 7 -12.47 16.96 -19.85
N GLU A 8 -12.20 16.93 -21.13
CA GLU A 8 -11.19 16.01 -21.72
C GLU A 8 -9.80 16.17 -21.08
N TYR A 9 -9.41 17.41 -20.76
CA TYR A 9 -8.13 17.67 -20.09
C TYR A 9 -8.07 17.02 -18.69
N ALA A 10 -9.19 16.98 -17.97
CA ALA A 10 -9.23 16.36 -16.64
C ALA A 10 -9.04 14.84 -16.73
N VAL A 11 -9.60 14.21 -17.77
CA VAL A 11 -9.37 12.77 -18.02
C VAL A 11 -7.90 12.51 -18.30
N LYS A 12 -7.28 13.29 -19.19
CA LYS A 12 -5.85 13.18 -19.51
C LYS A 12 -4.96 13.37 -18.28
N LEU A 13 -5.30 14.36 -17.44
CA LEU A 13 -4.59 14.61 -16.19
C LEU A 13 -4.69 13.43 -15.22
N LEU A 14 -5.90 12.89 -15.00
CA LEU A 14 -6.10 11.75 -14.11
C LEU A 14 -5.37 10.49 -14.60
N LEU A 15 -5.32 10.24 -15.92
CA LEU A 15 -4.54 9.16 -16.51
C LEU A 15 -3.04 9.34 -16.30
N ALA A 16 -2.52 10.57 -16.49
CA ALA A 16 -1.12 10.90 -16.24
C ALA A 16 -0.75 10.69 -14.76
N ILE A 17 -1.62 11.12 -13.83
CA ILE A 17 -1.44 10.90 -12.39
C ILE A 17 -1.44 9.41 -12.07
N ALA A 18 -2.37 8.64 -12.61
CA ALA A 18 -2.43 7.19 -12.40
C ALA A 18 -1.13 6.51 -12.87
N PHE A 19 -0.66 6.85 -14.06
CA PHE A 19 0.56 6.30 -14.65
C PHE A 19 1.81 6.66 -13.82
N LEU A 20 1.97 7.94 -13.47
CA LEU A 20 3.11 8.40 -12.67
C LEU A 20 3.11 7.76 -11.28
N SER A 21 1.96 7.72 -10.63
CA SER A 21 1.80 7.09 -9.30
C SER A 21 2.10 5.60 -9.34
N TYR A 22 1.68 4.90 -10.40
CA TYR A 22 2.04 3.50 -10.62
C TYR A 22 3.55 3.32 -10.76
N LEU A 23 4.23 4.17 -11.53
CA LEU A 23 5.69 4.10 -11.69
C LEU A 23 6.43 4.34 -10.36
N ILE A 24 6.01 5.35 -9.59
CA ILE A 24 6.55 5.63 -8.24
C ILE A 24 6.34 4.42 -7.33
N GLY A 25 5.12 3.87 -7.31
CA GLY A 25 4.79 2.66 -6.55
C GLY A 25 5.62 1.44 -6.94
N SER A 26 5.97 1.33 -8.23
CA SER A 26 6.73 0.21 -8.80
C SER A 26 8.20 0.18 -8.38
N ILE A 27 8.74 1.20 -7.73
CA ILE A 27 10.12 1.22 -7.24
C ILE A 27 10.28 0.15 -6.14
N PRO A 28 11.12 -0.89 -6.34
CA PRO A 28 11.24 -2.02 -5.41
C PRO A 28 12.34 -1.76 -4.38
N PHE A 29 12.09 -0.88 -3.39
CA PHE A 29 13.12 -0.44 -2.46
C PHE A 29 13.79 -1.57 -1.69
N GLY A 30 13.07 -2.62 -1.29
CA GLY A 30 13.67 -3.76 -0.61
C GLY A 30 14.74 -4.47 -1.46
N LEU A 31 14.48 -4.69 -2.76
CA LEU A 31 15.48 -5.26 -3.67
C LEU A 31 16.64 -4.31 -3.93
N LEU A 32 16.36 -3.01 -4.13
CA LEU A 32 17.40 -2.01 -4.37
C LEU A 32 18.36 -1.90 -3.18
N LEU A 33 17.83 -1.77 -1.97
CA LEU A 33 18.63 -1.63 -0.76
C LEU A 33 19.49 -2.88 -0.51
N THR A 34 18.93 -4.08 -0.63
CA THR A 34 19.69 -5.32 -0.41
C THR A 34 20.72 -5.56 -1.50
N ALA A 35 20.44 -5.21 -2.75
CA ALA A 35 21.43 -5.30 -3.83
C ALA A 35 22.60 -4.32 -3.61
N LEU A 36 22.32 -3.06 -3.24
CA LEU A 36 23.33 -2.03 -3.00
C LEU A 36 24.24 -2.33 -1.79
N THR A 37 23.76 -3.12 -0.83
CA THR A 37 24.49 -3.47 0.39
C THR A 37 25.13 -4.87 0.35
N GLY A 38 25.05 -5.57 -0.79
CA GLY A 38 25.67 -6.87 -0.96
C GLY A 38 24.91 -8.04 -0.33
N GLU A 39 23.69 -7.84 0.17
CA GLU A 39 22.86 -8.91 0.78
C GLU A 39 22.25 -9.87 -0.26
N GLY A 40 22.40 -9.56 -1.55
CA GLY A 40 21.89 -10.37 -2.64
C GLY A 40 20.40 -10.24 -2.90
N ASP A 41 19.82 -11.24 -3.57
CA ASP A 41 18.42 -11.22 -3.99
C ASP A 41 17.50 -11.82 -2.92
N ILE A 42 16.77 -10.96 -2.19
CA ILE A 42 15.85 -11.38 -1.13
C ILE A 42 14.67 -12.23 -1.61
N ARG A 43 14.43 -12.32 -2.91
CA ARG A 43 13.41 -13.23 -3.46
C ARG A 43 13.81 -14.70 -3.32
N LYS A 44 15.09 -14.98 -3.09
CA LYS A 44 15.63 -16.32 -2.82
C LYS A 44 15.61 -16.68 -1.34
N ILE A 45 15.17 -15.78 -0.46
CA ILE A 45 15.19 -15.95 1.00
C ILE A 45 13.75 -15.95 1.54
N GLY A 46 13.50 -16.77 2.53
CA GLY A 46 12.26 -16.78 3.32
C GLY A 46 11.00 -16.93 2.49
N SER A 47 10.16 -15.89 2.48
CA SER A 47 8.88 -15.91 1.74
C SER A 47 9.01 -15.54 0.26
N GLY A 48 10.20 -15.17 -0.21
CA GLY A 48 10.41 -14.66 -1.57
C GLY A 48 9.80 -13.28 -1.83
N ASN A 49 9.22 -12.63 -0.82
CA ASN A 49 8.61 -11.31 -0.96
C ASN A 49 9.68 -10.20 -0.91
N ILE A 50 9.44 -9.09 -1.63
CA ILE A 50 10.36 -7.94 -1.71
C ILE A 50 10.22 -6.93 -0.56
N GLY A 51 9.26 -7.11 0.37
CA GLY A 51 8.96 -6.16 1.43
C GLY A 51 9.81 -6.32 2.70
N ALA A 52 9.72 -5.32 3.59
CA ALA A 52 10.51 -5.17 4.81
C ALA A 52 10.54 -6.41 5.72
N THR A 53 9.43 -7.13 5.88
CA THR A 53 9.38 -8.35 6.72
C THR A 53 10.29 -9.46 6.16
N ASN A 54 10.48 -9.53 4.84
CA ASN A 54 11.40 -10.49 4.26
C ASN A 54 12.85 -10.00 4.33
N VAL A 55 13.09 -8.68 4.15
CA VAL A 55 14.40 -8.07 4.38
C VAL A 55 14.87 -8.31 5.82
N LEU A 56 13.99 -8.24 6.81
CA LEU A 56 14.32 -8.51 8.22
C LEU A 56 14.95 -9.91 8.43
N ARG A 57 14.65 -10.89 7.56
CA ARG A 57 15.20 -12.25 7.63
C ARG A 57 16.67 -12.36 7.22
N THR A 58 17.23 -11.32 6.59
CA THR A 58 18.68 -11.22 6.36
C THR A 58 19.45 -10.90 7.64
N GLY A 59 18.75 -10.58 8.75
CA GLY A 59 19.34 -10.07 9.99
C GLY A 59 19.55 -8.55 10.01
N ARG A 60 19.42 -7.86 8.86
CA ARG A 60 19.64 -6.43 8.67
C ARG A 60 18.38 -5.65 9.05
N LYS A 61 18.26 -5.30 10.33
CA LYS A 61 17.13 -4.50 10.85
C LYS A 61 17.09 -3.09 10.28
N ASP A 62 18.25 -2.50 10.01
CA ASP A 62 18.41 -1.19 9.38
C ASP A 62 17.82 -1.17 7.97
N LEU A 63 18.14 -2.17 7.13
CA LEU A 63 17.58 -2.30 5.77
C LEU A 63 16.09 -2.59 5.78
N ALA A 64 15.62 -3.40 6.74
CA ALA A 64 14.20 -3.67 6.90
C ALA A 64 13.42 -2.40 7.27
N ALA A 65 13.95 -1.58 8.20
CA ALA A 65 13.35 -0.31 8.58
C ALA A 65 13.37 0.69 7.41
N ALA A 66 14.51 0.81 6.70
CA ALA A 66 14.61 1.66 5.51
C ALA A 66 13.63 1.23 4.41
N THR A 67 13.51 -0.08 4.15
CA THR A 67 12.54 -0.62 3.18
C THR A 67 11.10 -0.26 3.57
N LEU A 68 10.74 -0.42 4.86
CA LEU A 68 9.41 -0.08 5.35
C LEU A 68 9.12 1.42 5.15
N ALA A 69 10.06 2.27 5.54
CA ALA A 69 9.93 3.71 5.43
C ALA A 69 9.81 4.17 3.97
N LEU A 70 10.71 3.72 3.08
CA LEU A 70 10.71 4.12 1.67
C LEU A 70 9.48 3.57 0.91
N ASP A 71 9.05 2.35 1.21
CA ASP A 71 7.82 1.80 0.64
C ASP A 71 6.56 2.54 1.11
N ALA A 72 6.53 3.05 2.35
CA ALA A 72 5.46 3.91 2.84
C ALA A 72 5.53 5.31 2.21
N LEU A 73 6.72 5.90 2.19
CA LEU A 73 6.96 7.23 1.62
C LEU A 73 6.60 7.32 0.14
N LYS A 74 6.87 6.29 -0.68
CA LYS A 74 6.49 6.32 -2.09
C LYS A 74 4.97 6.39 -2.29
N GLY A 75 4.19 5.73 -1.40
CA GLY A 75 2.73 5.83 -1.39
C GLY A 75 2.24 7.24 -1.04
N ALA A 76 2.81 7.84 0.00
CA ALA A 76 2.51 9.21 0.40
C ALA A 76 2.96 10.23 -0.67
N LEU A 77 4.13 10.03 -1.27
CA LEU A 77 4.66 10.90 -2.33
C LEU A 77 3.74 10.92 -3.56
N ALA A 78 3.22 9.78 -3.97
CA ALA A 78 2.30 9.71 -5.11
C ALA A 78 1.05 10.58 -4.86
N ILE A 79 0.52 10.57 -3.64
CA ILE A 79 -0.63 11.41 -3.25
C ILE A 79 -0.25 12.89 -3.20
N ALA A 80 0.90 13.22 -2.63
CA ALA A 80 1.38 14.60 -2.55
C ALA A 80 1.53 15.20 -3.96
N ILE A 81 2.12 14.46 -4.90
CA ILE A 81 2.25 14.88 -6.31
C ILE A 81 0.85 15.06 -6.92
N ALA A 82 -0.06 14.09 -6.75
CA ALA A 82 -1.42 14.21 -7.27
C ALA A 82 -2.13 15.44 -6.73
N PHE A 83 -1.99 15.73 -5.43
CA PHE A 83 -2.60 16.90 -4.80
C PHE A 83 -2.06 18.23 -5.36
N VAL A 84 -0.72 18.33 -5.50
CA VAL A 84 -0.06 19.58 -5.95
C VAL A 84 -0.37 19.89 -7.42
N PHE A 85 -0.44 18.86 -8.28
CA PHE A 85 -0.59 19.05 -9.73
C PHE A 85 -2.04 18.94 -10.23
N THR A 86 -3.02 18.85 -9.33
CA THR A 86 -4.43 18.75 -9.71
C THR A 86 -5.23 19.96 -9.22
N PRO A 87 -6.10 20.56 -10.06
CA PRO A 87 -7.04 21.59 -9.62
C PRO A 87 -7.92 21.08 -8.47
N PRO A 88 -8.34 21.96 -7.51
CA PRO A 88 -9.08 21.59 -6.32
C PRO A 88 -10.34 20.73 -6.61
N ASP A 89 -11.07 21.02 -7.68
CA ASP A 89 -12.30 20.31 -8.07
C ASP A 89 -12.07 18.83 -8.42
N PHE A 90 -10.84 18.46 -8.78
CA PHE A 90 -10.46 17.09 -9.11
C PHE A 90 -9.52 16.45 -8.10
N ALA A 91 -9.05 17.19 -7.09
CA ALA A 91 -8.02 16.75 -6.15
C ALA A 91 -8.43 15.48 -5.37
N ASP A 92 -9.68 15.36 -4.95
CA ASP A 92 -10.19 14.18 -4.26
C ASP A 92 -10.10 12.92 -5.13
N ARG A 93 -10.50 13.00 -6.39
CA ARG A 93 -10.42 11.90 -7.35
C ARG A 93 -8.99 11.57 -7.71
N ALA A 94 -8.16 12.59 -7.96
CA ALA A 94 -6.77 12.43 -8.34
C ALA A 94 -5.94 11.75 -7.25
N THR A 95 -6.07 12.20 -6.01
CA THR A 95 -5.39 11.59 -4.85
C THR A 95 -5.86 10.16 -4.58
N SER A 96 -7.15 9.89 -4.75
CA SER A 96 -7.73 8.55 -4.64
C SER A 96 -7.17 7.59 -5.72
N ILE A 97 -7.10 8.05 -6.98
CA ILE A 97 -6.51 7.28 -8.10
C ILE A 97 -5.02 7.07 -7.86
N ALA A 98 -4.28 8.09 -7.41
CA ALA A 98 -2.86 7.99 -7.10
C ALA A 98 -2.58 6.93 -6.02
N ALA A 99 -3.41 6.89 -4.97
CA ALA A 99 -3.30 5.89 -3.91
C ALA A 99 -3.43 4.46 -4.44
N ILE A 100 -4.47 4.20 -5.22
CA ILE A 100 -4.70 2.88 -5.83
C ILE A 100 -3.54 2.50 -6.76
N ALA A 101 -3.13 3.43 -7.64
CA ALA A 101 -2.09 3.21 -8.63
C ALA A 101 -0.72 2.95 -7.98
N ALA A 102 -0.36 3.68 -6.92
CA ALA A 102 0.89 3.45 -6.20
C ALA A 102 0.93 2.06 -5.53
N VAL A 103 -0.16 1.63 -4.92
CA VAL A 103 -0.24 0.28 -4.33
C VAL A 103 -0.23 -0.80 -5.41
N ALA A 104 -0.94 -0.60 -6.52
CA ALA A 104 -0.89 -1.51 -7.67
C ALA A 104 0.53 -1.61 -8.25
N GLY A 105 1.25 -0.50 -8.36
CA GLY A 105 2.65 -0.47 -8.79
C GLY A 105 3.56 -1.28 -7.87
N HIS A 106 3.40 -1.19 -6.56
CA HIS A 106 4.15 -2.02 -5.61
C HIS A 106 3.82 -3.51 -5.74
N CYS A 107 2.54 -3.85 -5.94
CA CYS A 107 2.10 -5.24 -6.05
C CYS A 107 2.48 -5.87 -7.41
N PHE A 108 2.49 -5.08 -8.46
CA PHE A 108 2.69 -5.51 -9.84
C PHE A 108 3.71 -4.61 -10.57
N PRO A 109 4.96 -4.50 -10.10
CA PRO A 109 5.95 -3.62 -10.72
C PRO A 109 6.36 -4.10 -12.10
N LEU A 110 6.34 -3.19 -13.07
CA LEU A 110 6.68 -3.47 -14.48
C LEU A 110 8.07 -4.12 -14.63
N TRP A 111 9.07 -3.54 -13.95
CA TRP A 111 10.49 -3.98 -14.00
C TRP A 111 10.76 -5.36 -13.39
N LEU A 112 9.79 -5.91 -12.65
CA LEU A 112 9.88 -7.25 -12.05
C LEU A 112 8.93 -8.25 -12.71
N GLY A 113 8.48 -7.98 -13.94
CA GLY A 113 7.52 -8.83 -14.64
C GLY A 113 6.22 -8.99 -13.85
N PHE A 114 5.76 -7.92 -13.22
CA PHE A 114 4.52 -7.86 -12.40
C PHE A 114 4.54 -8.76 -11.14
N LYS A 115 5.72 -9.21 -10.69
CA LYS A 115 5.91 -10.03 -9.48
C LYS A 115 6.46 -9.17 -8.33
N GLY A 116 5.61 -8.37 -7.72
CA GLY A 116 5.96 -7.44 -6.65
C GLY A 116 5.62 -7.93 -5.24
N GLY A 117 5.51 -6.96 -4.33
CA GLY A 117 5.19 -7.18 -2.93
C GLY A 117 3.69 -7.34 -2.65
N LYS A 118 3.32 -7.12 -1.38
CA LYS A 118 1.93 -7.23 -0.91
C LYS A 118 1.25 -5.88 -0.70
N GLY A 119 1.99 -4.78 -0.76
CA GLY A 119 1.45 -3.44 -0.69
C GLY A 119 1.23 -2.86 0.71
N VAL A 120 1.55 -3.58 1.80
CA VAL A 120 1.22 -3.14 3.17
C VAL A 120 1.82 -1.77 3.50
N ALA A 121 3.13 -1.60 3.39
CA ALA A 121 3.79 -0.33 3.70
C ALA A 121 3.31 0.81 2.77
N THR A 122 3.25 0.54 1.47
CA THR A 122 2.79 1.52 0.46
C THR A 122 1.33 1.89 0.69
N GLY A 123 0.47 0.92 1.03
CA GLY A 123 -0.94 1.15 1.35
C GLY A 123 -1.12 1.96 2.64
N LEU A 124 -0.37 1.64 3.71
CA LEU A 124 -0.42 2.41 4.95
C LEU A 124 0.06 3.86 4.72
N GLY A 125 1.17 4.05 4.00
CA GLY A 125 1.68 5.39 3.66
C GLY A 125 0.72 6.18 2.78
N ALA A 126 0.12 5.54 1.78
CA ALA A 126 -0.89 6.14 0.92
C ALA A 126 -2.15 6.54 1.71
N ILE A 127 -2.71 5.63 2.52
CA ILE A 127 -3.91 5.92 3.30
C ILE A 127 -3.63 6.97 4.37
N LEU A 128 -2.44 6.98 4.98
CA LEU A 128 -2.05 8.02 5.93
C LEU A 128 -2.03 9.43 5.29
N ALA A 129 -1.56 9.53 4.04
CA ALA A 129 -1.59 10.79 3.28
C ALA A 129 -3.00 11.15 2.80
N LEU A 130 -3.82 10.16 2.43
CA LEU A 130 -5.18 10.36 1.92
C LEU A 130 -6.19 10.71 3.03
N SER A 131 -6.10 10.05 4.17
CA SER A 131 -6.93 10.20 5.37
C SER A 131 -6.08 9.90 6.61
N PRO A 132 -5.49 10.94 7.24
CA PRO A 132 -4.54 10.77 8.34
C PRO A 132 -5.08 9.94 9.51
N LEU A 133 -6.33 10.16 9.90
CA LEU A 133 -6.96 9.42 11.00
C LEU A 133 -7.12 7.93 10.67
N THR A 134 -7.59 7.60 9.46
CA THR A 134 -7.72 6.20 9.01
C THR A 134 -6.35 5.53 8.88
N GLY A 135 -5.37 6.23 8.31
CA GLY A 135 -4.02 5.71 8.15
C GLY A 135 -3.33 5.47 9.50
N LEU A 136 -3.48 6.40 10.45
CA LEU A 136 -2.95 6.23 11.81
C LEU A 136 -3.60 5.04 12.53
N ALA A 137 -4.93 4.93 12.46
CA ALA A 137 -5.65 3.76 12.99
C ALA A 137 -5.15 2.45 12.36
N GLY A 138 -4.95 2.42 11.03
CA GLY A 138 -4.39 1.28 10.32
C GLY A 138 -2.99 0.90 10.80
N CYS A 139 -2.11 1.88 11.02
CA CYS A 139 -0.77 1.66 11.57
C CYS A 139 -0.83 1.06 12.99
N VAL A 140 -1.69 1.61 13.85
CA VAL A 140 -1.87 1.11 15.23
C VAL A 140 -2.41 -0.32 15.21
N ILE A 141 -3.44 -0.60 14.41
CA ILE A 141 -4.04 -1.94 14.29
C ILE A 141 -3.00 -2.94 13.77
N TRP A 142 -2.24 -2.57 12.72
CA TRP A 142 -1.19 -3.43 12.18
C TRP A 142 -0.12 -3.76 13.22
N LEU A 143 0.41 -2.74 13.91
CA LEU A 143 1.46 -2.92 14.93
C LEU A 143 0.94 -3.73 16.12
N ALA A 144 -0.25 -3.43 16.62
CA ALA A 144 -0.87 -4.17 17.72
C ALA A 144 -1.11 -5.64 17.34
N GLY A 145 -1.71 -5.89 16.16
CA GLY A 145 -1.93 -7.23 15.66
C GLY A 145 -0.63 -8.02 15.47
N ALA A 146 0.38 -7.39 14.87
CA ALA A 146 1.69 -7.99 14.68
C ALA A 146 2.40 -8.29 16.02
N LYS A 147 2.30 -7.40 16.99
CA LYS A 147 2.89 -7.58 18.34
C LYS A 147 2.18 -8.68 19.14
N LEU A 148 0.86 -8.68 19.17
CA LEU A 148 0.06 -9.63 19.94
C LEU A 148 0.15 -11.06 19.38
N THR A 149 0.07 -11.21 18.06
CA THR A 149 0.12 -12.54 17.41
C THR A 149 1.54 -13.00 17.09
N ARG A 150 2.51 -12.09 17.08
CA ARG A 150 3.86 -12.25 16.51
C ARG A 150 3.84 -12.58 15.00
N ILE A 151 2.74 -12.31 14.29
CA ILE A 151 2.55 -12.56 12.87
C ILE A 151 2.25 -11.23 12.16
N SER A 152 3.21 -10.73 11.37
CA SER A 152 3.06 -9.44 10.67
C SER A 152 1.88 -9.43 9.69
N SER A 153 1.65 -10.55 8.99
CA SER A 153 0.55 -10.68 8.03
C SER A 153 -0.83 -10.67 8.71
N ALA A 154 -0.96 -11.20 9.94
CA ALA A 154 -2.21 -11.14 10.69
C ALA A 154 -2.58 -9.69 11.06
N GLY A 155 -1.59 -8.90 11.52
CA GLY A 155 -1.79 -7.48 11.77
C GLY A 155 -2.17 -6.70 10.50
N ALA A 156 -1.51 -7.00 9.37
CA ALA A 156 -1.82 -6.37 8.09
C ALA A 156 -3.24 -6.71 7.62
N LEU A 157 -3.63 -7.97 7.65
CA LEU A 157 -4.98 -8.39 7.27
C LEU A 157 -6.06 -7.71 8.12
N LEU A 158 -5.84 -7.63 9.44
CA LEU A 158 -6.78 -6.96 10.34
C LEU A 158 -6.88 -5.46 10.03
N ALA A 159 -5.75 -4.78 9.80
CA ALA A 159 -5.73 -3.36 9.48
C ALA A 159 -6.49 -3.06 8.19
N PHE A 160 -6.17 -3.78 7.10
CA PHE A 160 -6.82 -3.55 5.80
C PHE A 160 -8.26 -4.07 5.74
N LEU A 161 -8.67 -4.96 6.63
CA LEU A 161 -10.07 -5.32 6.80
C LEU A 161 -10.86 -4.18 7.46
N LEU A 162 -10.29 -3.50 8.47
CA LEU A 162 -11.00 -2.51 9.26
C LEU A 162 -10.95 -1.08 8.68
N MET A 163 -9.85 -0.68 8.01
CA MET A 163 -9.70 0.68 7.47
C MET A 163 -10.83 1.16 6.56
N PRO A 164 -11.41 0.35 5.63
CA PRO A 164 -12.56 0.79 4.85
C PRO A 164 -13.76 1.20 5.71
N PHE A 165 -14.05 0.46 6.77
CA PHE A 165 -15.17 0.76 7.67
C PHE A 165 -14.88 2.02 8.51
N ILE A 166 -13.63 2.20 8.97
CA ILE A 166 -13.22 3.40 9.72
C ILE A 166 -13.39 4.64 8.84
N LEU A 167 -12.95 4.59 7.58
CA LEU A 167 -13.07 5.73 6.68
C LEU A 167 -14.53 5.97 6.27
N LEU A 168 -15.28 4.92 6.00
CA LEU A 168 -16.69 5.03 5.63
C LEU A 168 -17.51 5.64 6.78
N ALA A 169 -17.20 5.29 8.03
CA ALA A 169 -17.84 5.93 9.20
C ALA A 169 -17.53 7.43 9.28
N GLN A 170 -16.31 7.88 8.92
CA GLN A 170 -15.96 9.31 8.84
C GLN A 170 -16.76 10.05 7.76
N HIS A 171 -17.20 9.35 6.72
CA HIS A 171 -18.04 9.88 5.64
C HIS A 171 -19.53 9.55 5.83
N HIS A 172 -19.99 9.36 7.07
CA HIS A 172 -21.39 9.06 7.39
C HIS A 172 -21.98 7.90 6.56
N PHE A 173 -21.16 6.88 6.27
CA PHE A 173 -21.50 5.73 5.43
C PHE A 173 -21.91 6.09 3.99
N SER A 174 -21.43 7.23 3.47
CA SER A 174 -21.68 7.70 2.11
C SER A 174 -20.45 7.51 1.20
N PHE A 175 -20.69 7.06 -0.03
CA PHE A 175 -19.69 7.03 -1.12
C PHE A 175 -19.89 8.18 -2.12
N SER A 176 -20.92 9.00 -1.95
CA SER A 176 -21.30 10.02 -2.95
C SER A 176 -20.50 11.30 -2.85
N GLU A 177 -19.96 11.63 -1.68
CA GLU A 177 -19.30 12.91 -1.42
C GLU A 177 -17.80 12.88 -1.67
N SER A 178 -17.17 11.69 -1.67
CA SER A 178 -15.72 11.54 -1.83
C SER A 178 -15.37 10.20 -2.49
N ALA A 179 -14.31 10.20 -3.29
CA ALA A 179 -13.77 8.98 -3.89
C ALA A 179 -12.90 8.17 -2.91
N LYS A 180 -12.49 8.74 -1.77
CA LYS A 180 -11.57 8.11 -0.81
C LYS A 180 -12.08 6.81 -0.21
N PRO A 181 -13.37 6.67 0.23
CA PRO A 181 -13.85 5.40 0.76
C PRO A 181 -13.75 4.25 -0.24
N LEU A 182 -14.09 4.51 -1.51
CA LEU A 182 -13.94 3.50 -2.57
C LEU A 182 -12.45 3.16 -2.81
N ALA A 183 -11.57 4.16 -2.81
CA ALA A 183 -10.14 3.94 -2.98
C ALA A 183 -9.55 3.06 -1.87
N VAL A 184 -9.87 3.34 -0.60
CA VAL A 184 -9.40 2.54 0.55
C VAL A 184 -9.96 1.13 0.49
N LEU A 185 -11.21 0.95 0.06
CA LEU A 185 -11.82 -0.38 -0.14
C LEU A 185 -11.06 -1.15 -1.23
N MET A 186 -10.79 -0.55 -2.39
CA MET A 186 -10.05 -1.19 -3.50
C MET A 186 -8.61 -1.56 -3.09
N ILE A 187 -7.92 -0.67 -2.38
CA ILE A 187 -6.58 -0.93 -1.82
C ILE A 187 -6.64 -2.12 -0.85
N SER A 188 -7.62 -2.16 0.03
CA SER A 188 -7.80 -3.24 1.00
C SER A 188 -8.06 -4.57 0.32
N ILE A 189 -8.95 -4.62 -0.66
CA ILE A 189 -9.23 -5.83 -1.45
C ILE A 189 -7.94 -6.30 -2.14
N LEU A 190 -7.20 -5.40 -2.77
CA LEU A 190 -5.93 -5.72 -3.44
C LEU A 190 -4.92 -6.31 -2.45
N ILE A 191 -4.71 -5.66 -1.30
CA ILE A 191 -3.73 -6.12 -0.30
C ILE A 191 -4.14 -7.46 0.32
N ILE A 192 -5.41 -7.64 0.66
CA ILE A 192 -5.93 -8.90 1.19
C ILE A 192 -5.77 -10.03 0.15
N SER A 193 -6.07 -9.77 -1.12
CA SER A 193 -5.87 -10.76 -2.20
C SER A 193 -4.41 -11.17 -2.35
N ARG A 194 -3.46 -10.21 -2.18
CA ARG A 194 -2.02 -10.49 -2.19
C ARG A 194 -1.53 -11.30 -0.98
N HIS A 195 -2.36 -11.47 0.03
CA HIS A 195 -2.07 -12.27 1.22
C HIS A 195 -2.62 -13.70 1.17
N HIS A 196 -3.13 -14.19 0.04
CA HIS A 196 -3.73 -15.52 -0.08
C HIS A 196 -2.86 -16.64 0.52
N ALA A 197 -1.55 -16.66 0.21
CA ALA A 197 -0.62 -17.64 0.75
C ALA A 197 -0.41 -17.49 2.28
N ASN A 198 -0.45 -16.25 2.81
CA ASN A 198 -0.37 -16.02 4.26
C ASN A 198 -1.64 -16.49 4.95
N ILE A 199 -2.81 -16.22 4.38
CA ILE A 199 -4.10 -16.67 4.89
C ILE A 199 -4.12 -18.21 4.99
N SER A 200 -3.69 -18.90 3.94
CA SER A 200 -3.58 -20.36 3.96
C SER A 200 -2.67 -20.86 5.08
N ARG A 201 -1.48 -20.23 5.27
CA ARG A 201 -0.55 -20.62 6.35
C ARG A 201 -1.05 -20.24 7.73
N ILE A 202 -1.78 -19.13 7.89
CA ILE A 202 -2.41 -18.77 9.17
C ILE A 202 -3.44 -19.82 9.56
N LEU A 203 -4.29 -20.23 8.63
CA LEU A 203 -5.33 -21.23 8.86
C LEU A 203 -4.74 -22.62 9.19
N SER A 204 -3.59 -22.98 8.59
CA SER A 204 -2.88 -24.23 8.89
C SER A 204 -1.92 -24.13 10.10
N GLY A 205 -1.80 -22.97 10.75
CA GLY A 205 -0.88 -22.76 11.87
C GLY A 205 0.60 -22.71 11.50
N SER A 206 0.92 -22.62 10.19
CA SER A 206 2.30 -22.67 9.66
C SER A 206 2.88 -21.30 9.23
N GLU A 207 2.16 -20.20 9.52
CA GLU A 207 2.68 -18.87 9.19
C GLU A 207 3.87 -18.50 10.09
N PRO A 208 5.02 -18.12 9.51
CA PRO A 208 6.22 -17.79 10.29
C PRO A 208 5.99 -16.61 11.23
N ARG A 209 6.50 -16.72 12.46
CA ARG A 209 6.42 -15.65 13.45
C ARG A 209 7.61 -14.69 13.32
N ILE A 210 7.42 -13.46 13.77
CA ILE A 210 8.48 -12.44 13.82
C ILE A 210 9.55 -12.90 14.81
N GLY A 211 10.80 -12.94 14.37
CA GLY A 211 11.95 -13.34 15.20
C GLY A 211 12.21 -14.85 15.23
N GLN A 212 11.60 -15.60 14.33
CA GLN A 212 11.91 -17.02 14.07
C GLN A 212 12.56 -17.17 12.71
#